data_d1ccdd828245205267a36cf333634cde
#
_entry.id   d1ccdd828245205267a36cf333634cde
#
_cell.length_a   1.000
_cell.length_b   1.000
_cell.length_c   1.000
_cell.angle_alpha   90.00
_cell.angle_beta   90.00
_cell.angle_gamma   90.00
#
_symmetry.space_group_name_H-M   'P 1'
#
loop_
_entity.id
_entity.type
_entity.pdbx_description
1 polymer ?
#
loop_
_entity_poly.entity_id
_entity_poly.type
_entity_poly.pdbx_seq_one_letter_code
_entity_poly.pdbx_strand_id
1 'polypeptide(L)' 'MGTKKYYVVWEGKKTGVFSSWDTVKKLVQGYEGAKYKSFVSKAEADKAIKKNFLDLKKKY' A
#
# COMPACT_ATOMS: atom_id res chain seq x y z
N MET A 1 -7.00 -12.96 -18.36
CA MET A 1 -7.04 -13.02 -17.55
C MET A 1 -6.29 -12.39 -16.69
N GLY A 2 -5.83 -12.07 -16.23
CA GLY A 2 -5.19 -11.38 -15.40
C GLY A 2 -5.84 -10.42 -14.66
N THR A 3 -6.07 -10.64 -13.52
CA THR A 3 -6.64 -9.66 -12.70
C THR A 3 -5.54 -8.79 -12.23
N LYS A 4 -5.60 -7.54 -12.45
CA LYS A 4 -4.59 -6.65 -11.97
C LYS A 4 -4.93 -6.24 -10.58
N LYS A 5 -3.98 -6.30 -9.70
CA LYS A 5 -4.18 -5.86 -8.35
C LYS A 5 -3.28 -4.68 -8.06
N TYR A 6 -3.71 -3.82 -7.17
CA TYR A 6 -2.93 -2.67 -6.77
C TYR A 6 -2.64 -2.79 -5.29
N TYR A 7 -1.44 -2.47 -4.90
CA TYR A 7 -1.04 -2.62 -3.51
C TYR A 7 -0.73 -1.26 -2.92
N VAL A 8 -1.25 -1.03 -1.73
CA VAL A 8 -1.00 0.22 -1.04
C VAL A 8 -0.09 -0.08 0.13
N VAL A 9 1.01 0.63 0.22
CA VAL A 9 1.95 0.45 1.31
C VAL A 9 1.93 1.71 2.14
N TRP A 10 1.46 1.57 3.36
CA TRP A 10 1.46 2.71 4.27
C TRP A 10 2.71 2.73 5.11
N GLU A 11 3.26 1.59 5.44
CA GLU A 11 4.48 1.51 6.21
C GLU A 11 5.43 0.53 5.55
N GLY A 12 6.56 0.97 5.12
CA GLY A 12 7.54 0.12 4.47
C GLY A 12 8.73 0.97 4.07
N LYS A 13 9.64 0.37 3.32
CA LYS A 13 10.81 1.09 2.87
C LYS A 13 10.37 2.23 1.94
N LYS A 14 9.24 2.07 1.28
CA LYS A 14 8.72 3.08 0.44
C LYS A 14 7.21 3.02 0.54
N THR A 15 6.53 4.11 0.56
CA THR A 15 5.09 4.13 0.65
C THR A 15 4.49 4.57 -0.66
N GLY A 16 3.27 4.19 -0.91
CA GLY A 16 2.58 4.57 -2.14
C GLY A 16 1.73 3.46 -2.69
N VAL A 17 1.29 3.64 -3.92
CA VAL A 17 0.47 2.65 -4.59
C VAL A 17 1.31 1.96 -5.65
N PHE A 18 1.36 0.65 -5.60
CA PHE A 18 2.14 -0.12 -6.54
C PHE A 18 1.27 -1.18 -7.20
N SER A 19 1.59 -1.53 -8.41
CA SER A 19 0.80 -2.54 -9.12
C SER A 19 1.59 -3.85 -9.24
N SER A 20 2.72 -3.95 -8.61
CA SER A 20 3.54 -5.14 -8.69
C SER A 20 3.80 -5.70 -7.31
N TRP A 21 3.48 -6.97 -7.13
CA TRP A 21 3.70 -7.59 -5.84
C TRP A 21 5.19 -7.74 -5.54
N ASP A 22 5.96 -7.98 -6.58
CA ASP A 22 7.40 -8.12 -6.40
C ASP A 22 7.98 -6.88 -5.75
N THR A 23 7.54 -5.73 -6.22
CA THR A 23 8.02 -4.48 -5.66
C THR A 23 7.58 -4.34 -4.22
N VAL A 24 6.31 -4.60 -3.95
CA VAL A 24 5.79 -4.46 -2.60
C VAL A 24 6.49 -5.42 -1.66
N LYS A 25 6.72 -6.62 -2.11
CA LYS A 25 7.37 -7.61 -1.30
C LYS A 25 8.74 -7.11 -0.84
N LYS A 26 9.47 -6.48 -1.74
CA LYS A 26 10.79 -5.99 -1.39
C LYS A 26 10.69 -4.82 -0.42
N LEU A 27 9.65 -4.05 -0.55
CA LEU A 27 9.50 -2.89 0.32
C LEU A 27 9.10 -3.26 1.73
N VAL A 28 8.36 -4.34 1.89
CA VAL A 28 7.91 -4.72 3.21
C VAL A 28 8.72 -5.84 3.82
N GLN A 29 9.50 -6.54 3.02
CA GLN A 29 10.26 -7.66 3.52
C GLN A 29 11.34 -7.16 4.47
N GLY A 30 11.40 -7.71 5.63
CA GLY A 30 12.38 -7.28 6.61
C GLY A 30 12.06 -5.96 7.27
N TYR A 31 10.93 -5.38 6.96
CA TYR A 31 10.56 -4.10 7.54
C TYR A 31 9.59 -4.37 8.68
N GLU A 32 10.01 -4.06 9.87
CA GLU A 32 9.19 -4.31 11.02
C GLU A 32 7.99 -3.39 11.06
N GLY A 33 6.82 -3.89 11.25
CA GLY A 33 5.63 -3.06 11.31
C GLY A 33 5.12 -2.63 9.95
N ALA A 34 5.53 -3.32 8.91
CA ALA A 34 5.07 -2.97 7.57
C ALA A 34 3.57 -3.08 7.47
N LYS A 35 2.94 -2.11 6.81
CA LYS A 35 1.50 -2.15 6.62
C LYS A 35 1.19 -1.96 5.15
N TYR A 36 0.46 -2.87 4.61
CA TYR A 36 0.10 -2.82 3.20
C TYR A 36 -1.19 -3.61 2.97
N LYS A 37 -1.81 -3.35 1.85
CA LYS A 37 -3.04 -4.03 1.53
C LYS A 37 -3.23 -4.03 0.02
N SER A 38 -3.90 -5.06 -0.49
CA SER A 38 -4.14 -5.16 -1.92
C SER A 38 -5.55 -4.70 -2.24
N PHE A 39 -5.71 -4.12 -3.43
CA PHE A 39 -7.01 -3.69 -3.89
C PHE A 39 -7.15 -4.11 -5.35
N VAL A 40 -8.37 -4.24 -5.78
CA VAL A 40 -8.60 -4.65 -7.16
C VAL A 40 -8.75 -3.45 -8.09
N SER A 41 -8.84 -2.28 -7.53
CA SER A 41 -9.07 -1.09 -8.34
C SER A 41 -8.07 -0.01 -7.97
N LYS A 42 -7.54 0.67 -8.95
CA LYS A 42 -6.59 1.72 -8.68
C LYS A 42 -7.26 2.87 -7.94
N ALA A 43 -8.51 3.14 -8.29
CA ALA A 43 -9.23 4.21 -7.63
C ALA A 43 -9.35 3.94 -6.15
N GLU A 44 -9.62 2.69 -5.81
CA GLU A 44 -9.75 2.33 -4.42
C GLU A 44 -8.42 2.40 -3.71
N ALA A 45 -7.36 1.97 -4.38
CA ALA A 45 -6.03 2.02 -3.79
C ALA A 45 -5.63 3.47 -3.53
N ASP A 46 -5.95 4.35 -4.47
CA ASP A 46 -5.63 5.75 -4.30
C ASP A 46 -6.38 6.33 -3.11
N LYS A 47 -7.65 6.00 -3.00
CA LYS A 47 -8.42 6.50 -1.89
C LYS A 47 -7.90 5.95 -0.59
N ALA A 48 -7.55 4.68 -0.58
CA ALA A 48 -7.09 4.04 0.62
C ALA A 48 -5.80 4.67 1.14
N ILE A 49 -4.87 4.91 0.23
CA ILE A 49 -3.61 5.45 0.68
C ILE A 49 -3.78 6.87 1.22
N LYS A 50 -4.64 7.64 0.62
CA LYS A 50 -4.86 8.98 1.11
C LYS A 50 -5.56 8.96 2.43
N LYS A 51 -6.58 8.11 2.55
CA LYS A 51 -7.34 8.06 3.75
C LYS A 51 -6.51 7.58 4.92
N ASN A 52 -5.80 6.50 4.74
CA ASN A 52 -5.02 5.96 5.83
C ASN A 52 -3.89 6.88 6.22
N PHE A 53 -3.29 7.50 5.25
CA PHE A 53 -2.20 8.40 5.55
C PHE A 53 -2.70 9.55 6.42
N LEU A 54 -3.86 10.08 6.08
CA LEU A 54 -4.42 11.16 6.85
C LEU A 54 -4.84 10.68 8.24
N ASP A 55 -5.36 9.46 8.30
CA ASP A 55 -5.74 8.92 9.58
C ASP A 55 -4.55 8.78 10.48
N LEU A 56 -3.46 8.29 9.98
CA LEU A 56 -2.27 8.14 10.78
C LEU A 56 -1.79 9.48 11.27
N LYS A 57 -1.88 10.49 10.45
CA LYS A 57 -1.47 11.78 10.89
C LYS A 57 -2.41 12.34 11.93
N LYS A 58 -3.68 12.07 11.78
CA LYS A 58 -4.59 12.58 12.72
C LYS A 58 -4.50 11.91 14.01
N LYS A 59 -4.04 10.73 14.07
CA LYS A 59 -4.04 10.06 15.25
C LYS A 59 -3.26 10.67 16.25
N TYR A 60 -2.66 11.28 16.30
CA TYR A 60 -2.00 11.86 17.32
C TYR A 60 -1.87 11.10 18.31
#